data_61ab8caab737c2f0c42c3d394aba22db
#
_entry.id   61ab8caab737c2f0c42c3d394aba22db
#
_cell.length_a   1.000
_cell.length_b   1.000
_cell.length_c   1.000
_cell.angle_alpha   90.00
_cell.angle_beta   90.00
_cell.angle_gamma   90.00
#
_symmetry.space_group_name_H-M   'P 1'
#
loop_
_entity.id
_entity.type
_entity.pdbx_description
1 polymer ?
#
loop_
_entity_poly.entity_id
_entity_poly.type
_entity_poly.pdbx_seq_one_letter_code
_entity_poly.pdbx_strand_id
1 'polypeptide(L)'
;MSRQKIAIVGAGLSGAVIGRELAEAGHEVVIFDRRDHIAGNCHTERDAETGVMVHVYGPHIFHTDDAEVWDYVNRFQTFKPYKNRVKTTSRDQVFSLPVNLHTINQFFGKTLRPDEAKAFIEEQADTSITDPQTFEEQALRFVGRDLYEAFFEGYTQKQWGCSPRDLPASILKRLPVRFNYDDDYFFHKFQGMPENGYTEMVDGILDHPGIAVRLKTGFDRKDTGNYDHTFYSGALDGYFDYAKGRLGYRTLNFERFTYEGDYQGCAVMNYGETSVPYTRITEHKHFSPWEKHDGSVCYREYARECGPDDTPYYPIRLVKEKEQLADYVALANAEEGISFVGRLGTYRYLDMDVTIREALDTARLFLDLHDKQERMPAFLNPPL
;
A
#
# COMPACT_ATOMS: atom_id res chain seq x y z
N MET A 1 -33.83 3.21 -12.04
CA MET A 1 -33.03 1.97 -11.85
C MET A 1 -33.79 0.97 -11.00
N SER A 2 -33.79 -0.33 -11.35
CA SER A 2 -34.28 -1.38 -10.44
C SER A 2 -33.28 -1.56 -9.31
N ARG A 3 -33.79 -1.70 -8.08
CA ARG A 3 -32.97 -2.00 -6.90
C ARG A 3 -32.35 -3.38 -7.08
N GLN A 4 -31.03 -3.47 -6.92
CA GLN A 4 -30.30 -4.73 -6.93
C GLN A 4 -29.75 -5.06 -5.55
N LYS A 5 -29.50 -6.34 -5.32
CA LYS A 5 -28.84 -6.87 -4.14
C LYS A 5 -27.39 -7.23 -4.47
N ILE A 6 -26.46 -6.48 -3.91
CA ILE A 6 -25.04 -6.55 -4.23
C ILE A 6 -24.28 -7.20 -3.07
N ALA A 7 -23.43 -8.18 -3.37
CA ALA A 7 -22.43 -8.66 -2.44
C ALA A 7 -21.09 -7.94 -2.65
N ILE A 8 -20.41 -7.62 -1.55
CA ILE A 8 -19.05 -7.12 -1.58
C ILE A 8 -18.20 -7.96 -0.62
N VAL A 9 -17.10 -8.49 -1.10
CA VAL A 9 -16.18 -9.30 -0.29
C VAL A 9 -14.94 -8.50 0.03
N GLY A 10 -14.79 -8.16 1.31
CA GLY A 10 -13.77 -7.31 1.90
C GLY A 10 -14.30 -5.93 2.30
N ALA A 11 -14.19 -5.62 3.60
CA ALA A 11 -14.57 -4.34 4.22
C ALA A 11 -13.39 -3.35 4.30
N GLY A 12 -12.43 -3.44 3.36
CA GLY A 12 -11.37 -2.48 3.14
C GLY A 12 -11.82 -1.30 2.27
N LEU A 13 -10.88 -0.41 1.88
CA LEU A 13 -11.20 0.79 1.10
C LEU A 13 -11.97 0.50 -0.18
N SER A 14 -11.56 -0.49 -0.98
CA SER A 14 -12.27 -0.81 -2.23
C SER A 14 -13.73 -1.18 -1.99
N GLY A 15 -13.98 -2.11 -1.03
CA GLY A 15 -15.33 -2.55 -0.75
C GLY A 15 -16.19 -1.50 -0.08
N ALA A 16 -15.63 -0.72 0.84
CA ALA A 16 -16.35 0.35 1.53
C ALA A 16 -16.81 1.44 0.54
N VAL A 17 -15.91 1.91 -0.34
CA VAL A 17 -16.21 2.96 -1.32
C VAL A 17 -17.23 2.48 -2.34
N ILE A 18 -17.05 1.29 -2.95
CA ILE A 18 -18.03 0.73 -3.87
C ILE A 18 -19.40 0.57 -3.17
N GLY A 19 -19.38 0.04 -1.95
CA GLY A 19 -20.60 -0.16 -1.17
C GLY A 19 -21.36 1.14 -0.91
N ARG A 20 -20.64 2.21 -0.55
CA ARG A 20 -21.22 3.54 -0.31
C ARG A 20 -21.88 4.10 -1.56
N GLU A 21 -21.18 4.13 -2.68
CA GLU A 21 -21.67 4.70 -3.94
C GLU A 21 -22.93 3.94 -4.44
N LEU A 22 -22.91 2.60 -4.36
CA LEU A 22 -24.06 1.79 -4.77
C LEU A 22 -25.25 1.93 -3.82
N ALA A 23 -25.02 2.04 -2.52
CA ALA A 23 -26.09 2.26 -1.55
C ALA A 23 -26.72 3.66 -1.70
N GLU A 24 -25.91 4.71 -1.96
CA GLU A 24 -26.41 6.05 -2.27
C GLU A 24 -27.23 6.09 -3.58
N ALA A 25 -26.93 5.17 -4.52
CA ALA A 25 -27.72 4.97 -5.74
C ALA A 25 -29.01 4.12 -5.50
N GLY A 26 -29.27 3.65 -4.28
CA GLY A 26 -30.48 2.95 -3.88
C GLY A 26 -30.43 1.43 -3.94
N HIS A 27 -29.26 0.83 -4.20
CA HIS A 27 -29.06 -0.62 -4.16
C HIS A 27 -28.96 -1.14 -2.71
N GLU A 28 -29.20 -2.43 -2.51
CA GLU A 28 -28.97 -3.12 -1.24
C GLU A 28 -27.58 -3.77 -1.26
N VAL A 29 -26.74 -3.41 -0.29
CA VAL A 29 -25.35 -3.84 -0.23
C VAL A 29 -25.10 -4.67 1.00
N VAL A 30 -24.53 -5.87 0.84
CA VAL A 30 -24.05 -6.72 1.92
C VAL A 30 -22.57 -6.91 1.78
N ILE A 31 -21.80 -6.43 2.78
CA ILE A 31 -20.34 -6.52 2.79
C ILE A 31 -19.91 -7.64 3.74
N PHE A 32 -19.07 -8.54 3.27
CA PHE A 32 -18.51 -9.66 4.02
C PHE A 32 -17.03 -9.44 4.28
N ASP A 33 -16.59 -9.64 5.51
CA ASP A 33 -15.15 -9.72 5.82
C ASP A 33 -14.90 -10.88 6.79
N ARG A 34 -13.84 -11.66 6.51
CA ARG A 34 -13.40 -12.76 7.39
C ARG A 34 -12.77 -12.28 8.68
N ARG A 35 -12.28 -11.05 8.71
CA ARG A 35 -11.69 -10.38 9.89
C ARG A 35 -12.81 -9.93 10.83
N ASP A 36 -12.42 -9.60 12.05
CA ASP A 36 -13.33 -9.06 13.06
C ASP A 36 -13.38 -7.53 13.08
N HIS A 37 -12.78 -6.90 12.10
CA HIS A 37 -12.70 -5.45 11.95
C HIS A 37 -12.86 -5.03 10.48
N ILE A 38 -13.25 -3.78 10.27
CA ILE A 38 -13.29 -3.08 8.99
C ILE A 38 -11.94 -2.45 8.64
N ALA A 39 -11.88 -1.70 7.53
CA ALA A 39 -10.74 -0.96 7.01
C ALA A 39 -9.61 -1.83 6.41
N GLY A 40 -9.74 -3.16 6.39
CA GLY A 40 -8.73 -4.01 5.76
C GLY A 40 -7.32 -3.78 6.31
N ASN A 41 -6.32 -3.60 5.44
CA ASN A 41 -4.94 -3.35 5.88
C ASN A 41 -4.67 -1.91 6.35
N CYS A 42 -5.59 -0.96 6.16
CA CYS A 42 -5.48 0.37 6.79
C CYS A 42 -6.16 0.47 8.16
N HIS A 43 -6.55 -0.67 8.75
CA HIS A 43 -7.11 -0.69 10.10
C HIS A 43 -6.19 -0.01 11.12
N THR A 44 -6.77 0.88 11.90
CA THR A 44 -6.14 1.58 13.01
C THR A 44 -6.92 1.35 14.29
N GLU A 45 -6.23 1.32 15.42
CA GLU A 45 -6.84 1.22 16.73
C GLU A 45 -6.08 2.05 17.77
N ARG A 46 -6.76 2.39 18.86
CA ARG A 46 -6.12 3.03 20.01
C ARG A 46 -5.48 1.96 20.89
N ASP A 47 -4.19 2.09 21.12
CA ASP A 47 -3.50 1.23 22.08
C ASP A 47 -4.07 1.43 23.49
N ALA A 48 -4.45 0.35 24.14
CA ALA A 48 -5.18 0.39 25.41
C ALA A 48 -4.35 0.95 26.58
N GLU A 49 -3.02 0.86 26.51
CA GLU A 49 -2.12 1.30 27.59
C GLU A 49 -1.69 2.76 27.41
N THR A 50 -1.39 3.14 26.18
CA THR A 50 -0.78 4.45 25.87
C THR A 50 -1.76 5.44 25.24
N GLY A 51 -2.89 4.97 24.71
CA GLY A 51 -3.84 5.76 23.91
C GLY A 51 -3.32 6.17 22.53
N VAL A 52 -2.11 5.77 22.16
CA VAL A 52 -1.51 6.06 20.87
C VAL A 52 -2.32 5.40 19.74
N MET A 53 -2.58 6.12 18.65
CA MET A 53 -3.19 5.55 17.45
C MET A 53 -2.18 4.65 16.74
N VAL A 54 -2.51 3.37 16.62
CA VAL A 54 -1.66 2.33 16.03
C VAL A 54 -2.17 1.92 14.67
N HIS A 55 -1.29 1.84 13.67
CA HIS A 55 -1.55 1.25 12.37
C HIS A 55 -1.22 -0.24 12.44
N VAL A 56 -2.25 -1.08 12.61
CA VAL A 56 -2.09 -2.50 12.96
C VAL A 56 -1.32 -3.29 11.91
N TYR A 57 -1.51 -2.94 10.63
CA TYR A 57 -0.87 -3.61 9.48
C TYR A 57 0.26 -2.78 8.86
N GLY A 58 0.94 -1.98 9.67
CA GLY A 58 2.00 -1.07 9.24
C GLY A 58 1.48 0.32 8.84
N PRO A 59 2.39 1.29 8.73
CA PRO A 59 2.01 2.68 8.53
C PRO A 59 1.37 2.91 7.16
N HIS A 60 0.25 3.60 7.18
CA HIS A 60 -0.45 4.09 6.00
C HIS A 60 -0.52 5.62 6.10
N ILE A 61 0.04 6.30 5.12
CA ILE A 61 0.01 7.77 5.01
C ILE A 61 -0.77 8.13 3.76
N PHE A 62 -1.80 8.96 3.90
CA PHE A 62 -2.62 9.33 2.78
C PHE A 62 -1.99 10.47 1.98
N HIS A 63 -1.87 10.28 0.68
CA HIS A 63 -1.35 11.26 -0.26
C HIS A 63 -2.02 11.07 -1.62
N THR A 64 -2.29 12.18 -2.32
CA THR A 64 -2.88 12.14 -3.67
C THR A 64 -2.71 13.48 -4.39
N ASP A 65 -2.70 13.45 -5.72
CA ASP A 65 -2.89 14.63 -6.58
C ASP A 65 -4.34 14.75 -7.07
N ASP A 66 -5.16 13.71 -6.82
CA ASP A 66 -6.56 13.66 -7.22
C ASP A 66 -7.44 14.41 -6.24
N ALA A 67 -7.96 15.57 -6.67
CA ALA A 67 -8.80 16.42 -5.85
C ALA A 67 -10.14 15.76 -5.49
N GLU A 68 -10.71 14.94 -6.38
CA GLU A 68 -11.97 14.26 -6.10
C GLU A 68 -11.81 13.18 -5.03
N VAL A 69 -10.71 12.43 -5.07
CA VAL A 69 -10.38 11.44 -4.03
C VAL A 69 -10.13 12.14 -2.69
N TRP A 70 -9.42 13.27 -2.70
CA TRP A 70 -9.19 14.07 -1.50
C TRP A 70 -10.49 14.60 -0.90
N ASP A 71 -11.37 15.16 -1.73
CA ASP A 71 -12.67 15.67 -1.30
C ASP A 71 -13.57 14.53 -0.79
N TYR A 72 -13.50 13.35 -1.45
CA TYR A 72 -14.26 12.17 -1.04
C TYR A 72 -13.93 11.73 0.38
N VAL A 73 -12.65 11.52 0.70
CA VAL A 73 -12.26 11.04 2.04
C VAL A 73 -12.54 12.07 3.13
N ASN A 74 -12.46 13.37 2.80
CA ASN A 74 -12.80 14.46 3.72
C ASN A 74 -14.31 14.62 4.01
N ARG A 75 -15.18 13.92 3.27
CA ARG A 75 -16.62 13.81 3.65
C ARG A 75 -16.83 13.01 4.93
N PHE A 76 -15.93 12.08 5.22
CA PHE A 76 -16.12 11.06 6.27
C PHE A 76 -15.19 11.25 7.47
N GLN A 77 -14.05 11.92 7.29
CA GLN A 77 -13.13 12.23 8.37
C GLN A 77 -12.32 13.49 8.05
N THR A 78 -12.04 14.31 9.05
CA THR A 78 -11.12 15.45 8.89
C THR A 78 -9.68 14.94 8.73
N PHE A 79 -9.01 15.37 7.67
CA PHE A 79 -7.59 15.09 7.47
C PHE A 79 -6.74 16.23 8.01
N LYS A 80 -5.87 15.92 8.96
CA LYS A 80 -4.85 16.84 9.47
C LYS A 80 -3.67 16.86 8.50
N PRO A 81 -3.09 18.02 8.18
CA PRO A 81 -1.89 18.10 7.36
C PRO A 81 -0.76 17.27 7.97
N TYR A 82 -0.19 16.39 7.18
CA TYR A 82 0.92 15.54 7.60
C TYR A 82 1.90 15.33 6.45
N LYS A 83 3.19 15.51 6.73
CA LYS A 83 4.28 15.25 5.79
C LYS A 83 5.12 14.10 6.30
N ASN A 84 5.15 13.01 5.55
CA ASN A 84 5.96 11.86 5.93
C ASN A 84 7.44 12.13 5.66
N ARG A 85 8.26 12.03 6.69
CA ARG A 85 9.72 12.17 6.62
C ARG A 85 10.35 10.91 7.16
N VAL A 86 11.05 10.21 6.28
CA VAL A 86 11.68 8.94 6.59
C VAL A 86 13.16 9.16 6.88
N LYS A 87 13.67 8.53 7.92
CA LYS A 87 15.09 8.46 8.22
C LYS A 87 15.60 7.04 7.95
N THR A 88 16.88 6.90 7.77
CA THR A 88 17.55 5.61 7.61
C THR A 88 18.90 5.60 8.30
N THR A 89 19.28 4.45 8.83
CA THR A 89 20.65 4.23 9.33
C THR A 89 21.53 3.68 8.21
N SER A 90 22.76 4.11 8.17
CA SER A 90 23.83 3.54 7.35
C SER A 90 25.17 3.91 7.97
N ARG A 91 26.11 2.96 8.09
CA ARG A 91 27.49 3.20 8.60
C ARG A 91 27.48 3.97 9.94
N ASP A 92 26.65 3.53 10.90
CA ASP A 92 26.50 4.15 12.23
C ASP A 92 26.07 5.64 12.21
N GLN A 93 25.47 6.10 11.13
CA GLN A 93 24.91 7.45 10.98
C GLN A 93 23.44 7.40 10.59
N VAL A 94 22.73 8.51 10.83
CA VAL A 94 21.32 8.68 10.43
C VAL A 94 21.24 9.66 9.26
N PHE A 95 20.53 9.26 8.22
CA PHE A 95 20.33 10.05 7.00
C PHE A 95 18.84 10.28 6.72
N SER A 96 18.53 11.33 5.97
CA SER A 96 17.19 11.58 5.44
C SER A 96 16.93 10.78 4.17
N LEU A 97 15.70 10.26 4.02
CA LEU A 97 15.18 9.69 2.79
C LEU A 97 13.94 10.48 2.32
N PRO A 98 13.70 10.57 0.98
CA PRO A 98 14.55 10.05 -0.11
C PRO A 98 15.93 10.72 -0.12
N VAL A 99 16.90 10.08 -0.80
CA VAL A 99 18.25 10.62 -0.94
C VAL A 99 18.16 12.03 -1.54
N ASN A 100 18.59 13.02 -0.78
CA ASN A 100 18.49 14.44 -1.13
C ASN A 100 19.86 15.15 -0.98
N LEU A 101 19.93 16.45 -1.25
CA LEU A 101 21.18 17.20 -1.21
C LEU A 101 21.85 17.15 0.18
N HIS A 102 21.04 17.12 1.27
CA HIS A 102 21.58 16.95 2.62
C HIS A 102 22.21 15.56 2.78
N THR A 103 21.51 14.52 2.36
CA THR A 103 21.99 13.12 2.40
C THR A 103 23.28 12.95 1.60
N ILE A 104 23.34 13.50 0.38
CA ILE A 104 24.52 13.45 -0.49
C ILE A 104 25.70 14.14 0.20
N ASN A 105 25.51 15.38 0.65
CA ASN A 105 26.58 16.15 1.28
C ASN A 105 27.10 15.51 2.56
N GLN A 106 26.18 15.01 3.43
CA GLN A 106 26.53 14.33 4.66
C GLN A 106 27.31 13.02 4.37
N PHE A 107 26.79 12.19 3.46
CA PHE A 107 27.36 10.89 3.17
C PHE A 107 28.79 10.96 2.59
N PHE A 108 29.02 11.92 1.68
CA PHE A 108 30.31 12.11 1.04
C PHE A 108 31.21 13.14 1.74
N GLY A 109 30.80 13.73 2.85
CA GLY A 109 31.56 14.76 3.58
C GLY A 109 31.79 15.99 2.74
N LYS A 110 30.84 16.44 1.94
CA LYS A 110 30.93 17.56 0.97
C LYS A 110 29.92 18.67 1.31
N THR A 111 30.07 19.78 0.61
CA THR A 111 29.19 20.97 0.68
C THR A 111 28.79 21.43 -0.73
N LEU A 112 28.35 20.44 -1.54
CA LEU A 112 27.97 20.66 -2.93
C LEU A 112 26.68 21.47 -3.04
N ARG A 113 26.61 22.35 -4.02
CA ARG A 113 25.39 23.00 -4.51
C ARG A 113 24.60 22.03 -5.41
N PRO A 114 23.32 22.30 -5.73
CA PRO A 114 22.48 21.42 -6.53
C PRO A 114 23.14 20.88 -7.82
N ASP A 115 23.68 21.78 -8.66
CA ASP A 115 24.28 21.38 -9.93
C ASP A 115 25.61 20.61 -9.74
N GLU A 116 26.39 20.97 -8.71
CA GLU A 116 27.63 20.28 -8.35
C GLU A 116 27.32 18.86 -7.83
N ALA A 117 26.25 18.70 -7.02
CA ALA A 117 25.82 17.41 -6.54
C ALA A 117 25.30 16.53 -7.68
N LYS A 118 24.58 17.12 -8.64
CA LYS A 118 24.10 16.39 -9.82
C LYS A 118 25.28 15.88 -10.64
N ALA A 119 26.24 16.75 -10.99
CA ALA A 119 27.42 16.36 -11.72
C ALA A 119 28.23 15.29 -10.97
N PHE A 120 28.39 15.45 -9.65
CA PHE A 120 29.12 14.50 -8.81
C PHE A 120 28.43 13.10 -8.82
N ILE A 121 27.11 13.02 -8.73
CA ILE A 121 26.39 11.73 -8.79
C ILE A 121 26.48 11.12 -10.20
N GLU A 122 26.41 11.94 -11.25
CA GLU A 122 26.62 11.49 -12.65
C GLU A 122 28.02 10.91 -12.86
N GLU A 123 29.06 11.43 -12.19
CA GLU A 123 30.41 10.86 -12.20
C GLU A 123 30.51 9.51 -11.44
N GLN A 124 29.71 9.32 -10.39
CA GLN A 124 29.68 8.05 -9.65
C GLN A 124 28.86 6.96 -10.38
N ALA A 125 27.98 7.34 -11.28
CA ALA A 125 27.08 6.46 -12.02
C ALA A 125 27.87 5.52 -12.95
N ASP A 126 27.45 4.26 -13.02
CA ASP A 126 28.03 3.29 -13.94
C ASP A 126 27.43 3.44 -15.35
N THR A 127 28.07 4.30 -16.16
CA THR A 127 27.63 4.58 -17.53
C THR A 127 27.90 3.44 -18.51
N SER A 128 28.64 2.40 -18.13
CA SER A 128 28.84 1.20 -18.95
C SER A 128 27.56 0.37 -19.07
N ILE A 129 26.63 0.51 -18.11
CA ILE A 129 25.33 -0.13 -18.11
C ILE A 129 24.36 0.67 -18.99
N THR A 130 24.17 0.24 -20.23
CA THR A 130 23.33 0.97 -21.21
C THR A 130 21.86 0.53 -21.17
N ASP A 131 21.60 -0.74 -20.88
CA ASP A 131 20.26 -1.35 -20.82
C ASP A 131 20.13 -2.22 -19.55
N PRO A 132 19.83 -1.60 -18.39
CA PRO A 132 19.75 -2.32 -17.12
C PRO A 132 18.59 -3.30 -17.11
N GLN A 133 18.86 -4.56 -16.80
CA GLN A 133 17.88 -5.64 -16.69
C GLN A 133 17.48 -5.89 -15.23
N THR A 134 18.37 -5.59 -14.29
CA THR A 134 18.18 -5.87 -12.87
C THR A 134 18.06 -4.58 -12.04
N PHE A 135 17.49 -4.73 -10.84
CA PHE A 135 17.43 -3.64 -9.85
C PHE A 135 18.83 -3.08 -9.54
N GLU A 136 19.84 -3.97 -9.32
CA GLU A 136 21.20 -3.56 -9.04
C GLU A 136 21.77 -2.73 -10.20
N GLU A 137 21.68 -3.21 -11.44
CA GLU A 137 22.16 -2.49 -12.62
C GLU A 137 21.51 -1.12 -12.75
N GLN A 138 20.20 -1.05 -12.53
CA GLN A 138 19.45 0.21 -12.58
C GLN A 138 19.93 1.19 -11.50
N ALA A 139 20.16 0.70 -10.27
CA ALA A 139 20.67 1.51 -9.17
C ALA A 139 22.10 2.00 -9.43
N LEU A 140 23.00 1.11 -9.86
CA LEU A 140 24.39 1.46 -10.20
C LEU A 140 24.45 2.52 -11.30
N ARG A 141 23.63 2.37 -12.33
CA ARG A 141 23.52 3.35 -13.43
C ARG A 141 23.03 4.72 -12.95
N PHE A 142 22.18 4.80 -11.92
CA PHE A 142 21.60 6.06 -11.46
C PHE A 142 22.44 6.76 -10.40
N VAL A 143 22.94 6.04 -9.40
CA VAL A 143 23.55 6.65 -8.20
C VAL A 143 24.97 6.15 -7.90
N GLY A 144 25.44 5.17 -8.66
CA GLY A 144 26.73 4.55 -8.42
C GLY A 144 26.73 3.60 -7.21
N ARG A 145 27.87 2.95 -7.00
CA ARG A 145 28.04 1.87 -6.04
C ARG A 145 27.86 2.30 -4.60
N ASP A 146 28.45 3.41 -4.20
CA ASP A 146 28.47 3.84 -2.80
C ASP A 146 27.07 4.11 -2.23
N LEU A 147 26.22 4.84 -2.97
CA LEU A 147 24.83 5.09 -2.55
C LEU A 147 23.97 3.84 -2.68
N TYR A 148 24.21 3.00 -3.69
CA TYR A 148 23.51 1.73 -3.85
C TYR A 148 23.71 0.83 -2.63
N GLU A 149 24.97 0.56 -2.27
CA GLU A 149 25.31 -0.29 -1.12
C GLU A 149 24.81 0.30 0.21
N ALA A 150 24.88 1.63 0.37
CA ALA A 150 24.51 2.29 1.60
C ALA A 150 23.01 2.35 1.86
N PHE A 151 22.16 2.51 0.82
CA PHE A 151 20.76 2.87 1.01
C PHE A 151 19.76 1.94 0.31
N PHE A 152 20.21 1.12 -0.66
CA PHE A 152 19.31 0.34 -1.49
C PHE A 152 19.50 -1.17 -1.37
N GLU A 153 20.72 -1.66 -1.45
CA GLU A 153 21.04 -3.08 -1.56
C GLU A 153 20.43 -3.91 -0.42
N GLY A 154 20.88 -3.68 0.80
CA GLY A 154 20.47 -4.51 1.94
C GLY A 154 18.98 -4.31 2.32
N TYR A 155 18.45 -3.10 2.19
CA TYR A 155 17.02 -2.87 2.39
C TYR A 155 16.18 -3.65 1.37
N THR A 156 16.53 -3.58 0.08
CA THR A 156 15.84 -4.30 -0.99
C THR A 156 15.94 -5.81 -0.79
N GLN A 157 17.13 -6.32 -0.44
CA GLN A 157 17.32 -7.73 -0.16
C GLN A 157 16.40 -8.23 0.98
N LYS A 158 16.30 -7.51 2.08
CA LYS A 158 15.40 -7.86 3.19
C LYS A 158 13.94 -7.78 2.78
N GLN A 159 13.55 -6.71 2.09
CA GLN A 159 12.16 -6.49 1.69
C GLN A 159 11.67 -7.58 0.70
N TRP A 160 12.50 -7.95 -0.25
CA TRP A 160 12.13 -8.91 -1.29
C TRP A 160 12.54 -10.36 -1.00
N GLY A 161 13.49 -10.57 -0.06
CA GLY A 161 13.97 -11.89 0.33
C GLY A 161 14.86 -12.56 -0.73
N CYS A 162 15.35 -11.81 -1.71
CA CYS A 162 16.27 -12.26 -2.74
C CYS A 162 17.28 -11.17 -3.07
N SER A 163 18.32 -11.52 -3.83
CA SER A 163 19.32 -10.56 -4.28
C SER A 163 18.69 -9.50 -5.20
N PRO A 164 19.08 -8.21 -5.10
CA PRO A 164 18.70 -7.19 -6.07
C PRO A 164 19.05 -7.52 -7.53
N ARG A 165 19.99 -8.43 -7.75
CA ARG A 165 20.35 -8.97 -9.08
C ARG A 165 19.27 -9.85 -9.69
N ASP A 166 18.42 -10.45 -8.84
CA ASP A 166 17.33 -11.33 -9.27
C ASP A 166 16.02 -10.56 -9.47
N LEU A 167 16.01 -9.28 -9.13
CA LEU A 167 14.85 -8.39 -9.27
C LEU A 167 14.91 -7.62 -10.59
N PRO A 168 13.79 -7.47 -11.31
CA PRO A 168 13.79 -6.70 -12.56
C PRO A 168 14.04 -5.22 -12.32
N ALA A 169 14.72 -4.56 -13.26
CA ALA A 169 14.98 -3.11 -13.23
C ALA A 169 13.72 -2.26 -13.07
N SER A 170 12.57 -2.78 -13.53
CA SER A 170 11.28 -2.10 -13.44
C SER A 170 10.78 -1.85 -12.01
N ILE A 171 11.33 -2.52 -11.00
CA ILE A 171 11.04 -2.24 -9.59
C ILE A 171 11.61 -0.88 -9.20
N LEU A 172 12.73 -0.48 -9.79
CA LEU A 172 13.40 0.79 -9.56
C LEU A 172 13.14 1.78 -10.70
N LYS A 173 11.88 2.02 -11.03
CA LYS A 173 11.52 2.94 -12.12
C LYS A 173 11.92 4.37 -11.88
N ARG A 174 11.98 4.80 -10.63
CA ARG A 174 12.33 6.16 -10.22
C ARG A 174 13.18 6.07 -8.97
N LEU A 175 14.46 6.39 -9.10
CA LEU A 175 15.27 6.71 -7.93
C LEU A 175 14.85 8.08 -7.43
N PRO A 176 14.36 8.20 -6.21
CA PRO A 176 14.04 9.48 -5.62
C PRO A 176 15.32 10.13 -5.09
N VAL A 177 16.20 10.54 -6.02
CA VAL A 177 17.35 11.40 -5.70
C VAL A 177 16.96 12.83 -6.00
N ARG A 178 17.08 13.70 -5.01
CA ARG A 178 16.74 15.11 -5.09
C ARG A 178 17.98 15.95 -4.92
N PHE A 179 18.19 16.90 -5.83
CA PHE A 179 19.29 17.86 -5.75
C PHE A 179 18.86 19.17 -5.06
N ASN A 180 18.01 19.02 -4.02
CA ASN A 180 17.57 20.08 -3.12
C ASN A 180 17.44 19.51 -1.70
N TYR A 181 17.04 20.32 -0.73
CA TYR A 181 16.90 19.92 0.68
C TYR A 181 15.48 19.41 1.06
N ASP A 182 14.63 19.14 0.07
CA ASP A 182 13.31 18.59 0.32
C ASP A 182 13.41 17.13 0.77
N ASP A 183 12.96 16.83 2.00
CA ASP A 183 12.92 15.51 2.61
C ASP A 183 11.49 14.95 2.80
N ASP A 184 10.48 15.63 2.23
CA ASP A 184 9.13 15.08 2.18
C ASP A 184 9.13 13.78 1.36
N TYR A 185 8.63 12.66 1.92
CA TYR A 185 8.70 11.36 1.24
C TYR A 185 7.85 11.31 -0.04
N PHE A 186 6.69 11.97 -0.03
CA PHE A 186 5.78 12.05 -1.17
C PHE A 186 5.81 13.44 -1.83
N PHE A 187 5.43 13.50 -3.12
CA PHE A 187 5.39 14.74 -3.92
C PHE A 187 3.97 15.27 -4.12
N HIS A 188 2.96 14.48 -3.74
CA HIS A 188 1.57 14.79 -4.01
C HIS A 188 1.11 16.09 -3.33
N LYS A 189 0.20 16.79 -3.99
CA LYS A 189 -0.36 18.06 -3.53
C LYS A 189 -1.09 17.93 -2.19
N PHE A 190 -1.88 16.88 -2.06
CA PHE A 190 -2.66 16.61 -0.86
C PHE A 190 -1.98 15.51 -0.06
N GLN A 191 -1.69 15.78 1.20
CA GLN A 191 -1.07 14.83 2.12
C GLN A 191 -1.62 15.06 3.51
N GLY A 192 -2.02 14.01 4.19
CA GLY A 192 -2.58 14.13 5.53
C GLY A 192 -2.86 12.79 6.18
N MET A 193 -3.22 12.87 7.45
CA MET A 193 -3.67 11.72 8.24
C MET A 193 -5.08 11.98 8.75
N PRO A 194 -5.97 10.98 8.75
CA PRO A 194 -7.30 11.14 9.35
C PRO A 194 -7.16 11.36 10.86
N GLU A 195 -7.83 12.37 11.38
CA GLU A 195 -7.68 12.84 12.77
C GLU A 195 -7.88 11.72 13.79
N ASN A 196 -8.85 10.84 13.57
CA ASN A 196 -9.19 9.72 14.45
C ASN A 196 -8.84 8.34 13.86
N GLY A 197 -7.96 8.30 12.86
CA GLY A 197 -7.52 7.07 12.22
C GLY A 197 -8.40 6.60 11.05
N TYR A 198 -7.88 5.65 10.29
CA TYR A 198 -8.53 5.15 9.08
C TYR A 198 -9.76 4.27 9.37
N THR A 199 -9.79 3.59 10.51
CA THR A 199 -10.94 2.75 10.87
C THR A 199 -12.20 3.58 11.03
N GLU A 200 -12.12 4.73 11.71
CA GLU A 200 -13.25 5.64 11.87
C GLU A 200 -13.66 6.28 10.53
N MET A 201 -12.69 6.60 9.65
CA MET A 201 -13.02 7.05 8.29
C MET A 201 -13.82 6.01 7.51
N VAL A 202 -13.38 4.74 7.54
CA VAL A 202 -14.07 3.65 6.83
C VAL A 202 -15.43 3.36 7.48
N ASP A 203 -15.55 3.45 8.79
CA ASP A 203 -16.83 3.35 9.51
C ASP A 203 -17.82 4.42 9.00
N GLY A 204 -17.38 5.67 8.89
CA GLY A 204 -18.18 6.73 8.29
C GLY A 204 -18.58 6.49 6.83
N ILE A 205 -17.72 5.87 6.02
CA ILE A 205 -18.06 5.46 4.65
C ILE A 205 -19.16 4.38 4.69
N LEU A 206 -19.08 3.44 5.61
CA LEU A 206 -20.00 2.31 5.73
C LEU A 206 -21.31 2.68 6.45
N ASP A 207 -21.37 3.80 7.16
CA ASP A 207 -22.58 4.26 7.85
C ASP A 207 -23.65 4.74 6.86
N HIS A 208 -24.40 3.78 6.34
CA HIS A 208 -25.50 4.02 5.41
C HIS A 208 -26.59 2.95 5.57
N PRO A 209 -27.87 3.31 5.61
CA PRO A 209 -28.97 2.35 5.84
C PRO A 209 -29.10 1.27 4.76
N GLY A 210 -28.55 1.48 3.57
CA GLY A 210 -28.50 0.50 2.48
C GLY A 210 -27.35 -0.50 2.59
N ILE A 211 -26.46 -0.38 3.60
CA ILE A 211 -25.28 -1.23 3.78
C ILE A 211 -25.44 -2.11 5.02
N ALA A 212 -25.19 -3.39 4.87
CA ALA A 212 -25.07 -4.34 5.97
C ALA A 212 -23.67 -4.96 5.97
N VAL A 213 -22.91 -4.78 7.06
CA VAL A 213 -21.57 -5.35 7.22
C VAL A 213 -21.62 -6.62 8.06
N ARG A 214 -21.00 -7.69 7.57
CA ARG A 214 -20.89 -9.00 8.22
C ARG A 214 -19.42 -9.36 8.44
N LEU A 215 -18.90 -9.03 9.59
CA LEU A 215 -17.54 -9.38 10.02
C LEU A 215 -17.48 -10.85 10.48
N LYS A 216 -16.28 -11.41 10.59
CA LYS A 216 -16.01 -12.83 10.92
C LYS A 216 -16.75 -13.80 10.02
N THR A 217 -17.04 -13.37 8.79
CA THR A 217 -17.85 -14.11 7.84
C THR A 217 -17.11 -14.27 6.52
N GLY A 218 -16.76 -15.51 6.18
CA GLY A 218 -16.22 -15.85 4.86
C GLY A 218 -17.33 -15.76 3.79
N PHE A 219 -16.92 -15.61 2.53
CA PHE A 219 -17.80 -15.66 1.37
C PHE A 219 -17.39 -16.85 0.50
N ASP A 220 -18.31 -17.74 0.21
CA ASP A 220 -18.09 -18.89 -0.66
C ASP A 220 -18.47 -18.54 -2.10
N ARG A 221 -17.69 -18.98 -3.08
CA ARG A 221 -17.95 -18.78 -4.51
C ARG A 221 -19.37 -19.22 -4.91
N LYS A 222 -19.89 -20.30 -4.32
CA LYS A 222 -21.27 -20.79 -4.57
C LYS A 222 -22.35 -19.77 -4.18
N ASP A 223 -22.05 -18.84 -3.27
CA ASP A 223 -23.00 -17.84 -2.80
C ASP A 223 -23.15 -16.66 -3.76
N THR A 224 -22.30 -16.56 -4.79
CA THR A 224 -22.36 -15.50 -5.82
C THR A 224 -23.75 -15.44 -6.46
N GLY A 225 -24.37 -16.58 -6.76
CA GLY A 225 -25.69 -16.66 -7.35
C GLY A 225 -26.85 -16.18 -6.47
N ASN A 226 -26.62 -15.85 -5.19
CA ASN A 226 -27.62 -15.26 -4.28
C ASN A 226 -27.73 -13.73 -4.40
N TYR A 227 -26.91 -13.12 -5.27
CA TYR A 227 -26.79 -11.69 -5.47
C TYR A 227 -26.87 -11.36 -6.97
N ASP A 228 -27.33 -10.16 -7.29
CA ASP A 228 -27.39 -9.70 -8.68
C ASP A 228 -25.97 -9.42 -9.23
N HIS A 229 -25.05 -9.00 -8.37
CA HIS A 229 -23.62 -8.84 -8.68
C HIS A 229 -22.76 -8.97 -7.42
N THR A 230 -21.52 -9.42 -7.59
CA THR A 230 -20.52 -9.54 -6.51
C THR A 230 -19.25 -8.76 -6.86
N PHE A 231 -18.79 -7.91 -5.94
CA PHE A 231 -17.45 -7.31 -6.01
C PHE A 231 -16.52 -8.04 -5.04
N TYR A 232 -15.45 -8.63 -5.56
CA TYR A 232 -14.55 -9.46 -4.79
C TYR A 232 -13.16 -8.82 -4.64
N SER A 233 -12.78 -8.44 -3.40
CA SER A 233 -11.46 -7.85 -3.10
C SER A 233 -10.52 -8.79 -2.34
N GLY A 234 -10.88 -10.06 -2.21
CA GLY A 234 -9.99 -11.11 -1.70
C GLY A 234 -8.92 -11.51 -2.72
N ALA A 235 -8.03 -12.42 -2.33
CA ALA A 235 -6.98 -12.90 -3.23
C ALA A 235 -7.57 -13.63 -4.44
N LEU A 236 -7.12 -13.22 -5.65
CA LEU A 236 -7.64 -13.72 -6.92
C LEU A 236 -7.51 -15.25 -7.03
N ASP A 237 -6.35 -15.79 -6.68
CA ASP A 237 -6.09 -17.23 -6.67
C ASP A 237 -6.94 -17.97 -5.63
N GLY A 238 -7.20 -17.33 -4.50
CA GLY A 238 -8.05 -17.89 -3.43
C GLY A 238 -9.51 -18.05 -3.85
N TYR A 239 -10.05 -17.16 -4.70
CA TYR A 239 -11.39 -17.30 -5.25
C TYR A 239 -11.55 -18.57 -6.10
N PHE A 240 -10.49 -19.01 -6.76
CA PHE A 240 -10.45 -20.22 -7.58
C PHE A 240 -9.84 -21.43 -6.87
N ASP A 241 -9.85 -21.46 -5.52
CA ASP A 241 -9.31 -22.56 -4.71
C ASP A 241 -7.87 -22.95 -5.10
N TYR A 242 -7.08 -21.98 -5.54
CA TYR A 242 -5.70 -22.16 -5.98
C TYR A 242 -5.52 -23.14 -7.16
N ALA A 243 -6.53 -23.26 -8.02
CA ALA A 243 -6.57 -24.23 -9.14
C ALA A 243 -5.36 -24.14 -10.09
N LYS A 244 -4.69 -22.99 -10.16
CA LYS A 244 -3.46 -22.77 -10.93
C LYS A 244 -2.23 -22.58 -10.04
N GLY A 245 -2.31 -22.99 -8.77
CA GLY A 245 -1.30 -22.76 -7.74
C GLY A 245 -1.43 -21.39 -7.07
N ARG A 246 -0.67 -21.18 -5.98
CA ARG A 246 -0.70 -19.92 -5.24
C ARG A 246 0.09 -18.84 -5.96
N LEU A 247 -0.48 -17.65 -6.05
CA LEU A 247 0.25 -16.45 -6.46
C LEU A 247 1.19 -15.99 -5.33
N GLY A 248 2.37 -15.53 -5.69
CA GLY A 248 3.39 -15.12 -4.73
C GLY A 248 3.08 -13.77 -4.08
N TYR A 249 3.22 -13.71 -2.76
CA TYR A 249 3.11 -12.46 -1.99
C TYR A 249 4.25 -12.35 -0.98
N ARG A 250 4.61 -11.13 -0.63
CA ARG A 250 5.36 -10.83 0.59
C ARG A 250 4.38 -10.57 1.72
N THR A 251 4.74 -10.99 2.92
CA THR A 251 4.04 -10.65 4.16
C THR A 251 4.97 -9.90 5.11
N LEU A 252 4.38 -9.29 6.14
CA LEU A 252 5.08 -8.54 7.18
C LEU A 252 4.73 -9.11 8.54
N ASN A 253 5.75 -9.27 9.38
CA ASN A 253 5.59 -9.51 10.80
C ASN A 253 5.96 -8.24 11.56
N PHE A 254 5.15 -7.90 12.56
CA PHE A 254 5.37 -6.76 13.43
C PHE A 254 5.66 -7.24 14.84
N GLU A 255 6.83 -6.86 15.37
CA GLU A 255 7.18 -7.03 16.78
C GLU A 255 6.84 -5.73 17.49
N ARG A 256 5.77 -5.75 18.31
CA ARG A 256 5.32 -4.60 19.10
C ARG A 256 6.19 -4.47 20.36
N PHE A 257 6.59 -3.24 20.66
CA PHE A 257 7.15 -2.86 21.96
C PHE A 257 6.71 -1.43 22.34
N THR A 258 6.77 -1.12 23.61
CA THR A 258 6.49 0.21 24.15
C THR A 258 7.77 0.85 24.68
N TYR A 259 7.78 2.19 24.72
CA TYR A 259 8.90 2.96 25.25
C TYR A 259 8.38 4.20 25.97
N GLU A 260 9.00 4.56 27.08
CA GLU A 260 8.70 5.79 27.82
C GLU A 260 9.36 6.99 27.11
N GLY A 261 8.57 7.98 26.71
CA GLY A 261 9.05 9.11 25.91
C GLY A 261 9.15 8.80 24.41
N ASP A 262 10.14 9.37 23.73
CA ASP A 262 10.45 9.17 22.31
C ASP A 262 11.51 8.10 22.15
N TYR A 263 11.21 7.06 21.34
CA TYR A 263 12.17 6.00 21.06
C TYR A 263 13.21 6.41 20.01
N GLN A 264 12.75 7.00 18.90
CA GLN A 264 13.61 7.37 17.76
C GLN A 264 13.39 8.82 17.26
N GLY A 265 12.39 9.53 17.79
CA GLY A 265 12.13 10.93 17.47
C GLY A 265 11.61 11.18 16.06
N CYS A 266 11.12 10.14 15.37
CA CYS A 266 10.51 10.23 14.05
C CYS A 266 9.55 9.07 13.82
N ALA A 267 8.61 9.24 12.88
CA ALA A 267 7.61 8.21 12.60
C ALA A 267 8.22 6.92 12.01
N VAL A 268 9.21 7.05 11.12
CA VAL A 268 9.78 5.91 10.39
C VAL A 268 11.31 6.02 10.35
N MET A 269 11.98 4.99 10.84
CA MET A 269 13.41 4.77 10.71
C MET A 269 13.66 3.47 9.97
N ASN A 270 14.29 3.55 8.79
CA ASN A 270 14.70 2.39 8.00
C ASN A 270 16.09 1.90 8.43
N TYR A 271 16.31 0.62 8.30
CA TYR A 271 17.59 -0.05 8.57
C TYR A 271 18.03 -0.75 7.29
N GLY A 272 18.99 -0.15 6.58
CA GLY A 272 19.49 -0.68 5.29
C GLY A 272 20.41 -1.89 5.45
N GLU A 273 21.15 -1.97 6.54
CA GLU A 273 22.19 -2.98 6.74
C GLU A 273 21.60 -4.38 6.98
N THR A 274 22.21 -5.40 6.36
CA THR A 274 21.77 -6.80 6.48
C THR A 274 22.07 -7.42 7.85
N SER A 275 22.97 -6.81 8.63
CA SER A 275 23.24 -7.18 10.02
C SER A 275 22.04 -6.93 10.94
N VAL A 276 21.15 -6.02 10.56
CA VAL A 276 19.88 -5.72 11.25
C VAL A 276 18.76 -6.52 10.59
N PRO A 277 18.08 -7.42 11.31
CA PRO A 277 17.14 -8.37 10.69
C PRO A 277 15.80 -7.74 10.26
N TYR A 278 15.40 -6.61 10.83
CA TYR A 278 14.17 -5.88 10.45
C TYR A 278 14.48 -4.80 9.41
N THR A 279 13.45 -4.43 8.65
CA THR A 279 13.56 -3.40 7.59
C THR A 279 13.41 -2.00 8.13
N ARG A 280 12.55 -1.82 9.15
CA ARG A 280 12.28 -0.52 9.76
C ARG A 280 11.72 -0.65 11.17
N ILE A 281 11.78 0.46 11.89
CA ILE A 281 10.99 0.69 13.10
C ILE A 281 10.03 1.84 12.81
N THR A 282 8.76 1.65 13.18
CA THR A 282 7.76 2.71 13.20
C THR A 282 7.45 3.10 14.64
N GLU A 283 7.43 4.40 14.92
CA GLU A 283 7.01 4.96 16.20
C GLU A 283 5.68 5.68 16.00
N HIS A 284 4.60 5.02 16.43
CA HIS A 284 3.25 5.35 15.98
C HIS A 284 2.73 6.73 16.41
N LYS A 285 3.14 7.25 17.59
CA LYS A 285 2.66 8.57 18.04
C LYS A 285 3.03 9.71 17.09
N HIS A 286 4.11 9.57 16.31
CA HIS A 286 4.53 10.58 15.37
C HIS A 286 3.67 10.66 14.10
N PHE A 287 2.72 9.71 13.88
CA PHE A 287 1.72 9.83 12.82
C PHE A 287 0.55 10.73 13.20
N SER A 288 0.40 11.04 14.50
CA SER A 288 -0.61 11.96 15.04
C SER A 288 0.05 13.09 15.85
N PRO A 289 0.88 13.97 15.24
CA PRO A 289 1.66 14.97 15.97
C PRO A 289 0.83 16.06 16.64
N TRP A 290 -0.48 16.10 16.42
CA TRP A 290 -1.43 16.96 17.13
C TRP A 290 -1.87 16.38 18.48
N GLU A 291 -1.54 15.14 18.77
CA GLU A 291 -1.79 14.49 20.05
C GLU A 291 -0.56 14.53 20.96
N LYS A 292 -0.77 14.35 22.25
CA LYS A 292 0.30 14.27 23.24
C LYS A 292 0.22 12.96 23.99
N HIS A 293 1.31 12.21 23.97
CA HIS A 293 1.45 10.93 24.65
C HIS A 293 2.78 10.88 25.40
N ASP A 294 2.75 10.45 26.65
CA ASP A 294 3.95 10.31 27.47
C ASP A 294 4.80 9.10 27.04
N GLY A 295 4.16 8.08 26.46
CA GLY A 295 4.82 6.89 25.94
C GLY A 295 4.67 6.75 24.43
N SER A 296 5.41 5.78 23.89
CA SER A 296 5.38 5.40 22.47
C SER A 296 5.01 3.94 22.31
N VAL A 297 4.29 3.64 21.21
CA VAL A 297 4.13 2.30 20.66
C VAL A 297 4.97 2.20 19.41
N CYS A 298 5.86 1.22 19.37
CA CYS A 298 6.79 0.99 18.27
C CYS A 298 6.61 -0.41 17.69
N TYR A 299 6.78 -0.52 16.37
CA TYR A 299 6.81 -1.79 15.65
C TYR A 299 8.14 -1.98 14.94
N ARG A 300 8.83 -3.13 15.18
CA ARG A 300 9.87 -3.63 14.27
C ARG A 300 9.22 -4.44 13.17
N GLU A 301 9.51 -4.12 11.93
CA GLU A 301 8.92 -4.73 10.76
C GLU A 301 9.89 -5.71 10.10
N TYR A 302 9.44 -6.96 9.94
CA TYR A 302 10.18 -8.03 9.29
C TYR A 302 9.44 -8.47 8.03
N ALA A 303 10.06 -8.31 6.87
CA ALA A 303 9.49 -8.80 5.61
C ALA A 303 9.89 -10.26 5.38
N ARG A 304 8.93 -11.09 4.96
CA ARG A 304 9.17 -12.50 4.61
C ARG A 304 8.22 -12.98 3.51
N GLU A 305 8.44 -14.18 3.01
CA GLU A 305 7.53 -14.84 2.09
C GLU A 305 6.19 -15.12 2.79
N CYS A 306 5.10 -14.92 2.03
CA CYS A 306 3.73 -15.10 2.52
C CYS A 306 3.34 -16.58 2.49
N GLY A 307 3.11 -17.16 3.65
CA GLY A 307 2.56 -18.51 3.79
C GLY A 307 1.04 -18.56 3.61
N PRO A 308 0.46 -19.76 3.68
CA PRO A 308 -0.98 -19.97 3.46
C PRO A 308 -1.90 -19.22 4.42
N ASP A 309 -1.47 -19.04 5.67
CA ASP A 309 -2.26 -18.46 6.75
C ASP A 309 -1.90 -16.99 7.03
N ASP A 310 -0.95 -16.46 6.26
CA ASP A 310 -0.46 -15.10 6.42
C ASP A 310 -1.35 -14.06 5.72
N THR A 311 -1.25 -12.82 6.20
CA THR A 311 -1.83 -11.68 5.50
C THR A 311 -0.95 -11.32 4.29
N PRO A 312 -1.47 -11.35 3.04
CA PRO A 312 -0.71 -10.91 1.89
C PRO A 312 -0.65 -9.37 1.82
N TYR A 313 0.56 -8.82 1.69
CA TYR A 313 0.78 -7.37 1.59
C TYR A 313 1.17 -6.92 0.19
N TYR A 314 2.21 -7.53 -0.37
CA TYR A 314 2.79 -7.09 -1.64
C TYR A 314 2.82 -8.23 -2.64
N PRO A 315 2.14 -8.12 -3.80
CA PRO A 315 2.19 -9.13 -4.85
C PRO A 315 3.60 -9.19 -5.46
N ILE A 316 4.12 -10.40 -5.63
CA ILE A 316 5.38 -10.66 -6.31
C ILE A 316 5.07 -10.85 -7.80
N ARG A 317 5.55 -9.95 -8.66
CA ARG A 317 5.23 -9.93 -10.09
C ARG A 317 6.46 -10.24 -10.94
N LEU A 318 7.13 -11.34 -10.65
CA LEU A 318 8.21 -11.88 -11.48
C LEU A 318 7.63 -12.62 -12.70
N VAL A 319 8.50 -13.16 -13.56
CA VAL A 319 8.07 -13.78 -14.85
C VAL A 319 7.10 -14.94 -14.62
N LYS A 320 7.43 -15.84 -13.68
CA LYS A 320 6.59 -17.00 -13.36
C LYS A 320 5.20 -16.60 -12.86
N GLU A 321 5.14 -15.60 -11.99
CA GLU A 321 3.88 -15.09 -11.44
C GLU A 321 3.02 -14.40 -12.52
N LYS A 322 3.63 -13.81 -13.55
CA LYS A 322 2.89 -13.22 -14.67
C LYS A 322 2.19 -14.27 -15.54
N GLU A 323 2.87 -15.39 -15.83
CA GLU A 323 2.26 -16.51 -16.58
C GLU A 323 1.08 -17.10 -15.80
N GLN A 324 1.30 -17.39 -14.51
CA GLN A 324 0.26 -17.91 -13.62
C GLN A 324 -0.92 -16.94 -13.46
N LEU A 325 -0.63 -15.62 -13.39
CA LEU A 325 -1.65 -14.58 -13.35
C LEU A 325 -2.50 -14.57 -14.60
N ALA A 326 -1.91 -14.78 -15.79
CA ALA A 326 -2.66 -14.83 -17.05
C ALA A 326 -3.72 -15.96 -17.05
N ASP A 327 -3.39 -17.12 -16.47
CA ASP A 327 -4.35 -18.20 -16.29
C ASP A 327 -5.52 -17.80 -15.39
N TYR A 328 -5.26 -17.12 -14.27
CA TYR A 328 -6.32 -16.64 -13.37
C TYR A 328 -7.16 -15.52 -14.00
N VAL A 329 -6.56 -14.65 -14.78
CA VAL A 329 -7.31 -13.61 -15.53
C VAL A 329 -8.25 -14.25 -16.56
N ALA A 330 -7.80 -15.31 -17.24
CA ALA A 330 -8.66 -16.04 -18.15
C ALA A 330 -9.85 -16.71 -17.42
N LEU A 331 -9.62 -17.32 -16.27
CA LEU A 331 -10.67 -17.88 -15.41
C LEU A 331 -11.66 -16.79 -14.95
N ALA A 332 -11.15 -15.65 -14.47
CA ALA A 332 -11.97 -14.54 -13.98
C ALA A 332 -12.86 -13.96 -15.09
N ASN A 333 -12.34 -13.80 -16.31
CA ASN A 333 -13.09 -13.31 -17.47
C ASN A 333 -14.20 -14.28 -17.92
N ALA A 334 -14.12 -15.55 -17.56
CA ALA A 334 -15.15 -16.56 -17.83
C ALA A 334 -16.26 -16.59 -16.79
N GLU A 335 -16.06 -15.97 -15.62
CA GLU A 335 -17.08 -15.87 -14.57
C GLU A 335 -18.16 -14.85 -14.94
N GLU A 336 -19.38 -15.08 -14.41
CA GLU A 336 -20.53 -14.18 -14.59
C GLU A 336 -20.99 -13.62 -13.25
N GLY A 337 -21.45 -12.37 -13.24
CA GLY A 337 -22.00 -11.73 -12.06
C GLY A 337 -20.98 -11.40 -10.99
N ILE A 338 -19.69 -11.34 -11.34
CA ILE A 338 -18.60 -10.97 -10.41
C ILE A 338 -17.58 -10.05 -11.06
N SER A 339 -17.06 -9.13 -10.28
CA SER A 339 -15.92 -8.27 -10.63
C SER A 339 -14.86 -8.29 -9.53
N PHE A 340 -13.60 -8.43 -9.92
CA PHE A 340 -12.45 -8.47 -9.02
C PHE A 340 -11.88 -7.07 -8.85
N VAL A 341 -11.73 -6.62 -7.60
CA VAL A 341 -11.38 -5.25 -7.25
C VAL A 341 -10.30 -5.20 -6.18
N GLY A 342 -9.65 -4.06 -6.05
CA GLY A 342 -8.64 -3.80 -5.04
C GLY A 342 -7.33 -4.56 -5.27
N ARG A 343 -6.41 -4.41 -4.31
CA ARG A 343 -5.03 -4.90 -4.42
C ARG A 343 -4.94 -6.41 -4.63
N LEU A 344 -5.68 -7.20 -3.86
CA LEU A 344 -5.62 -8.66 -3.91
C LEU A 344 -6.45 -9.24 -5.06
N GLY A 345 -7.64 -8.69 -5.31
CA GLY A 345 -8.52 -9.12 -6.39
C GLY A 345 -7.95 -8.85 -7.78
N THR A 346 -7.09 -7.84 -7.92
CA THR A 346 -6.40 -7.52 -9.17
C THR A 346 -4.92 -7.92 -9.18
N TYR A 347 -4.41 -8.51 -8.11
CA TYR A 347 -2.99 -8.86 -7.95
C TYR A 347 -2.04 -7.70 -8.32
N ARG A 348 -2.38 -6.46 -7.91
CA ARG A 348 -1.61 -5.25 -8.17
C ARG A 348 -1.24 -4.54 -6.89
N TYR A 349 -0.08 -3.86 -6.90
CA TYR A 349 0.24 -2.91 -5.85
C TYR A 349 -0.52 -1.61 -6.13
N LEU A 350 -1.39 -1.22 -5.21
CA LEU A 350 -2.19 -0.01 -5.30
C LEU A 350 -1.99 0.83 -4.04
N ASP A 351 -1.72 2.11 -4.20
CA ASP A 351 -1.77 3.08 -3.11
C ASP A 351 -3.24 3.34 -2.71
N MET A 352 -3.46 3.93 -1.54
CA MET A 352 -4.81 4.14 -1.02
C MET A 352 -5.66 5.03 -1.92
N ASP A 353 -5.08 6.08 -2.46
CA ASP A 353 -5.76 7.01 -3.36
C ASP A 353 -6.16 6.34 -4.69
N VAL A 354 -5.25 5.56 -5.28
CA VAL A 354 -5.55 4.77 -6.48
C VAL A 354 -6.63 3.73 -6.19
N THR A 355 -6.58 3.10 -5.01
CA THR A 355 -7.62 2.14 -4.58
C THR A 355 -8.99 2.79 -4.49
N ILE A 356 -9.08 4.00 -3.92
CA ILE A 356 -10.33 4.75 -3.82
C ILE A 356 -10.78 5.23 -5.20
N ARG A 357 -9.88 5.75 -6.05
CA ARG A 357 -10.18 6.15 -7.42
C ARG A 357 -10.79 5.01 -8.21
N GLU A 358 -10.14 3.85 -8.23
CA GLU A 358 -10.65 2.68 -8.94
C GLU A 358 -11.98 2.19 -8.37
N ALA A 359 -12.21 2.31 -7.06
CA ALA A 359 -13.48 1.95 -6.44
C ALA A 359 -14.62 2.88 -6.87
N LEU A 360 -14.38 4.20 -6.90
CA LEU A 360 -15.33 5.19 -7.43
C LEU A 360 -15.66 4.93 -8.90
N ASP A 361 -14.64 4.70 -9.72
CA ASP A 361 -14.81 4.45 -11.16
C ASP A 361 -15.53 3.11 -11.41
N THR A 362 -15.26 2.09 -10.59
CA THR A 362 -15.94 0.79 -10.63
C THR A 362 -17.44 0.94 -10.32
N ALA A 363 -17.79 1.68 -9.27
CA ALA A 363 -19.18 1.95 -8.93
C ALA A 363 -19.91 2.71 -10.02
N ARG A 364 -19.28 3.75 -10.60
CA ARG A 364 -19.82 4.53 -11.72
C ARG A 364 -20.06 3.67 -12.97
N LEU A 365 -19.07 2.85 -13.30
CA LEU A 365 -19.19 1.93 -14.45
C LEU A 365 -20.34 0.94 -14.21
N PHE A 366 -20.46 0.39 -13.00
CA PHE A 366 -21.56 -0.52 -12.68
C PHE A 366 -22.92 0.14 -12.87
N LEU A 367 -23.10 1.37 -12.38
CA LEU A 367 -24.37 2.11 -12.51
C LEU A 367 -24.69 2.43 -13.98
N ASP A 368 -23.69 2.86 -14.77
CA ASP A 368 -23.85 3.15 -16.19
C ASP A 368 -24.23 1.90 -17.01
N LEU A 369 -23.56 0.77 -16.77
CA LEU A 369 -23.85 -0.50 -17.44
C LEU A 369 -25.21 -1.09 -17.01
N HIS A 370 -25.56 -0.93 -15.71
CA HIS A 370 -26.88 -1.36 -15.20
C HIS A 370 -28.02 -0.62 -15.92
N ASP A 371 -27.88 0.70 -16.11
CA ASP A 371 -28.89 1.48 -16.86
C ASP A 371 -29.01 1.05 -18.30
N LYS A 372 -27.89 0.66 -18.94
CA LYS A 372 -27.84 0.16 -20.31
C LYS A 372 -28.23 -1.32 -20.44
N GLN A 373 -28.44 -2.02 -19.31
CA GLN A 373 -28.63 -3.47 -19.27
C GLN A 373 -27.46 -4.25 -19.88
N GLU A 374 -26.25 -3.71 -19.70
CA GLU A 374 -25.00 -4.30 -20.15
C GLU A 374 -24.30 -5.01 -18.98
N ARG A 375 -23.43 -5.96 -19.31
CA ARG A 375 -22.72 -6.77 -18.33
C ARG A 375 -21.48 -6.06 -17.77
N MET A 376 -21.29 -6.11 -16.46
CA MET A 376 -20.08 -5.64 -15.80
C MET A 376 -18.88 -6.54 -16.13
N PRO A 377 -17.71 -6.01 -16.51
CA PRO A 377 -16.50 -6.81 -16.75
C PRO A 377 -15.93 -7.39 -15.46
N ALA A 378 -15.13 -8.46 -15.58
CA ALA A 378 -14.43 -9.05 -14.45
C ALA A 378 -13.41 -8.08 -13.81
N PHE A 379 -12.83 -7.18 -14.58
CA PHE A 379 -11.88 -6.16 -14.10
C PHE A 379 -12.18 -4.82 -14.76
N LEU A 380 -12.17 -3.73 -13.99
CA LEU A 380 -12.12 -2.37 -14.53
C LEU A 380 -10.78 -2.13 -15.25
N ASN A 381 -9.69 -2.43 -14.54
CA ASN A 381 -8.33 -2.36 -15.04
C ASN A 381 -7.73 -3.77 -15.02
N PRO A 382 -7.48 -4.38 -16.18
CA PRO A 382 -6.89 -5.71 -16.27
C PRO A 382 -5.57 -5.78 -15.50
N PRO A 383 -5.31 -6.89 -14.77
CA PRO A 383 -4.09 -7.02 -13.97
C PRO A 383 -2.82 -7.28 -14.79
N LEU A 384 -2.92 -7.56 -16.08
CA LEU A 384 -1.82 -7.82 -17.02
C LEU A 384 -1.40 -6.61 -17.82
#